data_ef19448d89132c77f472f391654ac70c
#
_entry.id   ef19448d89132c77f472f391654ac70c
#
_cell.length_a   1.000
_cell.length_b   1.000
_cell.length_c   1.000
_cell.angle_alpha   90.00
_cell.angle_beta   90.00
_cell.angle_gamma   90.00
#
_symmetry.space_group_name_H-M   'P 1'
#
loop_
_entity.id
_entity.type
_entity.pdbx_description
1 polymer ?
#
loop_
_entity_poly.entity_id
_entity_poly.type
_entity_poly.pdbx_seq_one_letter_code
_entity_poly.pdbx_strand_id
1 'polypeptide(L)'
;HVALRGSAARSVRAPNISELFLPRSTISASGLDPCDSRYVNGGNNPSVRGANCAALYQQIGLANGESFTSLISNVPRAVTNGGDPELKPEVADSWTVGTVITPGFVPNLTLTADWVDIKIKDAITTFDLDAIFSTCYDAPNPDSLICNRITRDATGQVVDAQLGYVNAGFTNFEALTLTGDYFFDLEDVGVEAIPGTIRLNAMVQYTNKLETSVSGLGYDLDVQNGEYTNPKWKGRFSVGYDNGDLSLVWTTNYLSIAVNNVT
;
A
#
# COMPACT_ATOMS: atom_id res chain seq x y z
N HIS A 1 28.71 24.82 -0.65
CA HIS A 1 29.12 23.43 -0.41
C HIS A 1 28.08 22.48 -0.96
N VAL A 2 28.56 21.28 -1.37
CA VAL A 2 27.69 20.17 -1.80
C VAL A 2 28.13 18.94 -1.01
N ALA A 3 27.19 18.26 -0.38
CA ALA A 3 27.41 16.98 0.27
C ALA A 3 26.49 15.92 -0.34
N LEU A 4 27.05 14.72 -0.55
CA LEU A 4 26.29 13.54 -0.97
C LEU A 4 26.11 12.63 0.24
N ARG A 5 24.92 12.01 0.34
CA ARG A 5 24.62 11.04 1.36
C ARG A 5 23.95 9.82 0.77
N GLY A 6 24.15 8.67 1.38
CA GLY A 6 23.51 7.44 0.97
C GLY A 6 23.41 6.48 2.15
N SER A 7 22.35 5.71 2.20
CA SER A 7 22.19 4.63 3.18
C SER A 7 21.52 3.44 2.53
N ALA A 8 21.83 2.25 3.02
CA ALA A 8 21.13 1.02 2.73
C ALA A 8 20.83 0.32 4.04
N ALA A 9 19.61 -0.14 4.23
CA ALA A 9 19.18 -0.80 5.44
C ALA A 9 18.29 -1.99 5.13
N ARG A 10 18.41 -3.04 5.93
CA ARG A 10 17.45 -4.13 6.00
C ARG A 10 16.80 -4.11 7.37
N SER A 11 15.50 -3.96 7.37
CA SER A 11 14.67 -3.95 8.58
C SER A 11 13.80 -5.18 8.62
N VAL A 12 13.52 -5.66 9.82
CA VAL A 12 12.68 -6.82 10.06
C VAL A 12 11.60 -6.43 11.06
N ARG A 13 10.33 -6.69 10.73
CA ARG A 13 9.21 -6.52 11.63
C ARG A 13 8.68 -7.88 12.05
N ALA A 14 8.78 -8.21 13.33
CA ALA A 14 8.13 -9.40 13.87
C ALA A 14 6.60 -9.20 13.90
N PRO A 15 5.81 -10.28 13.67
CA PRO A 15 4.37 -10.24 13.88
C PRO A 15 4.04 -9.78 15.31
N ASN A 16 2.99 -9.00 15.46
CA ASN A 16 2.51 -8.59 16.78
C ASN A 16 1.62 -9.69 17.41
N ILE A 17 1.30 -9.51 18.70
CA ILE A 17 0.50 -10.51 19.46
C ILE A 17 -0.88 -10.75 18.84
N SER A 18 -1.51 -9.70 18.33
CA SER A 18 -2.83 -9.83 17.69
C SER A 18 -2.74 -10.56 16.35
N GLU A 19 -1.69 -10.32 15.57
CA GLU A 19 -1.46 -11.04 14.31
C GLU A 19 -1.24 -12.53 14.56
N LEU A 20 -0.53 -12.90 15.63
CA LEU A 20 -0.24 -14.29 15.96
C LEU A 20 -1.40 -15.00 16.69
N PHE A 21 -2.01 -14.33 17.67
CA PHE A 21 -2.83 -14.99 18.66
C PHE A 21 -4.24 -14.41 18.80
N LEU A 22 -4.71 -13.58 17.84
CA LEU A 22 -6.12 -13.18 17.83
C LEU A 22 -7.01 -14.43 17.89
N PRO A 23 -7.87 -14.56 18.91
CA PRO A 23 -8.72 -15.74 19.04
C PRO A 23 -9.57 -15.95 17.78
N ARG A 24 -9.61 -17.18 17.31
CA ARG A 24 -10.47 -17.53 16.18
C ARG A 24 -11.92 -17.29 16.54
N SER A 25 -12.60 -16.52 15.73
CA SER A 25 -14.02 -16.18 15.89
C SER A 25 -14.77 -16.46 14.59
N THR A 26 -16.02 -16.82 14.71
CA THR A 26 -16.91 -16.97 13.56
C THR A 26 -17.51 -15.61 13.23
N ILE A 27 -17.34 -15.19 11.99
CA ILE A 27 -17.93 -13.97 11.44
C ILE A 27 -18.79 -14.31 10.22
N SER A 28 -19.65 -13.40 9.80
CA SER A 28 -20.38 -13.53 8.54
C SER A 28 -19.65 -12.82 7.43
N ALA A 29 -19.34 -13.52 6.33
CA ALA A 29 -18.74 -12.93 5.16
C ALA A 29 -19.51 -13.35 3.89
N SER A 30 -19.50 -12.46 2.90
CA SER A 30 -19.91 -12.68 1.52
C SER A 30 -18.79 -12.25 0.60
N GLY A 31 -18.75 -12.77 -0.61
CA GLY A 31 -17.74 -12.41 -1.60
C GLY A 31 -18.16 -12.86 -2.99
N LEU A 32 -17.55 -12.28 -4.01
CA LEU A 32 -17.82 -12.61 -5.41
C LEU A 32 -17.05 -13.88 -5.77
N ASP A 33 -17.73 -15.05 -5.65
CA ASP A 33 -17.12 -16.34 -6.00
C ASP A 33 -16.69 -16.33 -7.48
N PRO A 34 -15.38 -16.47 -7.77
CA PRO A 34 -14.85 -16.43 -9.14
C PRO A 34 -15.45 -17.50 -10.06
N CYS A 35 -15.86 -18.62 -9.50
CA CYS A 35 -16.44 -19.70 -10.28
C CYS A 35 -17.96 -19.64 -10.42
N ASP A 36 -18.61 -18.63 -9.88
CA ASP A 36 -19.99 -18.34 -10.24
C ASP A 36 -20.08 -17.94 -11.72
N SER A 37 -21.04 -18.49 -12.45
CA SER A 37 -21.23 -18.25 -13.89
C SER A 37 -21.34 -16.77 -14.24
N ARG A 38 -21.73 -15.91 -13.30
CA ARG A 38 -21.80 -14.46 -13.47
C ARG A 38 -20.42 -13.79 -13.45
N TYR A 39 -19.41 -14.39 -12.81
CA TYR A 39 -18.11 -13.76 -12.52
C TYR A 39 -16.92 -14.50 -13.14
N VAL A 40 -17.13 -15.72 -13.68
CA VAL A 40 -16.03 -16.58 -14.21
C VAL A 40 -15.27 -15.94 -15.38
N ASN A 41 -15.93 -15.06 -16.13
CA ASN A 41 -15.31 -14.31 -17.24
C ASN A 41 -14.74 -12.94 -16.83
N GLY A 42 -14.75 -12.65 -15.54
CA GLY A 42 -14.22 -11.41 -14.97
C GLY A 42 -12.90 -11.60 -14.22
N GLY A 43 -12.59 -10.65 -13.33
CA GLY A 43 -11.39 -10.67 -12.50
C GLY A 43 -10.14 -10.19 -13.21
N ASN A 44 -9.00 -10.33 -12.53
CA ASN A 44 -7.72 -9.81 -13.00
C ASN A 44 -7.12 -10.65 -14.14
N ASN A 45 -7.51 -11.93 -14.24
CA ASN A 45 -7.04 -12.84 -15.28
C ASN A 45 -8.16 -13.81 -15.73
N PRO A 46 -9.10 -13.36 -16.57
CA PRO A 46 -10.29 -14.15 -16.91
C PRO A 46 -9.98 -15.53 -17.52
N SER A 47 -8.95 -15.63 -18.35
CA SER A 47 -8.58 -16.90 -18.99
C SER A 47 -8.08 -17.93 -17.99
N VAL A 48 -7.26 -17.51 -17.03
CA VAL A 48 -6.75 -18.36 -15.95
C VAL A 48 -7.88 -18.71 -14.99
N ARG A 49 -8.73 -17.75 -14.63
CA ARG A 49 -9.91 -17.98 -13.79
C ARG A 49 -10.81 -19.07 -14.40
N GLY A 50 -11.13 -18.93 -15.68
CA GLY A 50 -11.95 -19.93 -16.39
C GLY A 50 -11.35 -21.33 -16.34
N ALA A 51 -10.02 -21.45 -16.53
CA ALA A 51 -9.33 -22.73 -16.47
C ALA A 51 -9.34 -23.33 -15.05
N ASN A 52 -9.07 -22.53 -14.02
CA ASN A 52 -9.09 -22.97 -12.62
C ASN A 52 -10.52 -23.35 -12.17
N CYS A 53 -11.53 -22.61 -12.59
CA CYS A 53 -12.93 -22.94 -12.30
C CYS A 53 -13.41 -24.18 -13.05
N ALA A 54 -12.90 -24.45 -14.25
CA ALA A 54 -13.21 -25.67 -14.99
C ALA A 54 -12.79 -26.93 -14.20
N ALA A 55 -11.67 -26.88 -13.48
CA ALA A 55 -11.26 -27.96 -12.59
C ALA A 55 -12.28 -28.20 -11.44
N LEU A 56 -12.79 -27.12 -10.83
CA LEU A 56 -13.86 -27.21 -9.84
C LEU A 56 -15.13 -27.85 -10.46
N TYR A 57 -15.55 -27.39 -11.64
CA TYR A 57 -16.75 -27.90 -12.31
C TYR A 57 -16.64 -29.42 -12.58
N GLN A 58 -15.48 -29.89 -13.03
CA GLN A 58 -15.24 -31.32 -13.19
C GLN A 58 -15.34 -32.08 -11.85
N GLN A 59 -14.80 -31.52 -10.79
CA GLN A 59 -14.83 -32.15 -9.46
C GLN A 59 -16.24 -32.30 -8.91
N ILE A 60 -17.13 -31.35 -9.18
CA ILE A 60 -18.55 -31.37 -8.72
C ILE A 60 -19.50 -31.98 -9.74
N GLY A 61 -18.96 -32.52 -10.85
CA GLY A 61 -19.74 -33.25 -11.87
C GLY A 61 -20.60 -32.35 -12.76
N LEU A 62 -20.32 -31.06 -12.86
CA LEU A 62 -20.97 -30.16 -13.81
C LEU A 62 -20.44 -30.41 -15.22
N ALA A 63 -21.36 -30.60 -16.18
CA ALA A 63 -20.99 -30.69 -17.58
C ALA A 63 -20.59 -29.32 -18.15
N ASN A 64 -19.80 -29.31 -19.23
CA ASN A 64 -19.44 -28.09 -19.93
C ASN A 64 -20.71 -27.38 -20.41
N GLY A 65 -20.94 -26.13 -19.93
CA GLY A 65 -22.08 -25.30 -20.26
C GLY A 65 -23.18 -25.24 -19.20
N GLU A 66 -23.10 -26.02 -18.14
CA GLU A 66 -23.98 -25.85 -16.99
C GLU A 66 -23.55 -24.64 -16.14
N SER A 67 -24.52 -23.88 -15.68
CA SER A 67 -24.26 -22.69 -14.88
C SER A 67 -24.17 -23.04 -13.40
N PHE A 68 -23.02 -22.73 -12.80
CA PHE A 68 -22.84 -22.78 -11.35
C PHE A 68 -23.22 -21.42 -10.74
N THR A 69 -24.05 -21.43 -9.73
CA THR A 69 -24.40 -20.23 -8.94
C THR A 69 -23.94 -20.41 -7.50
N SER A 70 -23.04 -19.59 -7.06
CA SER A 70 -22.51 -19.63 -5.70
C SER A 70 -23.40 -18.86 -4.74
N LEU A 71 -23.79 -19.52 -3.65
CA LEU A 71 -24.64 -18.92 -2.61
C LEU A 71 -23.93 -17.81 -1.84
N ILE A 72 -22.61 -17.92 -1.62
CA ILE A 72 -21.85 -16.93 -0.84
C ILE A 72 -21.80 -15.56 -1.51
N SER A 73 -22.03 -15.51 -2.81
CA SER A 73 -22.11 -14.24 -3.56
C SER A 73 -23.40 -13.45 -3.28
N ASN A 74 -24.40 -14.09 -2.68
CA ASN A 74 -25.69 -13.45 -2.40
C ASN A 74 -26.10 -13.54 -0.92
N VAL A 75 -25.61 -14.56 -0.20
CA VAL A 75 -25.98 -14.84 1.18
C VAL A 75 -24.71 -15.01 2.01
N PRO A 76 -24.48 -14.15 3.02
CA PRO A 76 -23.34 -14.29 3.90
C PRO A 76 -23.26 -15.68 4.51
N ARG A 77 -22.06 -16.21 4.63
CA ARG A 77 -21.76 -17.49 5.27
C ARG A 77 -20.94 -17.28 6.53
N ALA A 78 -21.10 -18.18 7.46
CA ALA A 78 -20.23 -18.24 8.62
C ALA A 78 -18.82 -18.66 8.17
N VAL A 79 -17.82 -17.84 8.47
CA VAL A 79 -16.42 -18.08 8.17
C VAL A 79 -15.58 -17.82 9.41
N THR A 80 -14.40 -18.41 9.47
CA THR A 80 -13.48 -18.24 10.59
C THR A 80 -12.52 -17.09 10.34
N ASN A 81 -12.33 -16.21 11.31
CA ASN A 81 -11.33 -15.14 11.29
C ASN A 81 -10.47 -15.19 12.56
N GLY A 82 -9.17 -14.98 12.44
CA GLY A 82 -8.28 -15.03 13.61
C GLY A 82 -6.82 -14.76 13.25
N GLY A 83 -5.95 -14.86 14.27
CA GLY A 83 -4.51 -14.81 14.13
C GLY A 83 -3.93 -16.09 13.54
N ASP A 84 -2.67 -16.00 13.11
CA ASP A 84 -1.92 -17.16 12.59
C ASP A 84 -0.55 -17.25 13.30
N PRO A 85 -0.37 -18.25 14.17
CA PRO A 85 0.89 -18.45 14.90
C PRO A 85 2.09 -18.78 14.02
N GLU A 86 1.87 -19.16 12.76
CA GLU A 86 2.93 -19.53 11.81
C GLU A 86 3.46 -18.33 11.00
N LEU A 87 2.97 -17.13 11.28
CA LEU A 87 3.44 -15.91 10.61
C LEU A 87 4.94 -15.71 10.81
N LYS A 88 5.60 -15.39 9.70
CA LYS A 88 7.02 -15.02 9.66
C LYS A 88 7.20 -13.51 9.77
N PRO A 89 8.38 -13.04 10.22
CA PRO A 89 8.69 -11.62 10.16
C PRO A 89 8.67 -11.08 8.74
N GLU A 90 8.15 -9.86 8.57
CA GLU A 90 8.31 -9.09 7.33
C GLU A 90 9.73 -8.60 7.18
N VAL A 91 10.21 -8.51 5.97
CA VAL A 91 11.55 -7.99 5.63
C VAL A 91 11.42 -6.81 4.69
N ALA A 92 11.97 -5.67 5.09
CA ALA A 92 12.06 -4.47 4.28
C ALA A 92 13.50 -4.18 3.90
N ASP A 93 13.80 -4.17 2.61
CA ASP A 93 15.05 -3.67 2.05
C ASP A 93 14.84 -2.22 1.61
N SER A 94 15.65 -1.30 2.11
CA SER A 94 15.57 0.12 1.76
C SER A 94 16.93 0.69 1.42
N TRP A 95 16.94 1.62 0.47
CA TRP A 95 18.09 2.46 0.19
C TRP A 95 17.65 3.90 -0.04
N THR A 96 18.54 4.83 0.33
CA THR A 96 18.35 6.24 0.07
C THR A 96 19.62 6.84 -0.52
N VAL A 97 19.45 7.75 -1.47
CA VAL A 97 20.53 8.58 -2.00
C VAL A 97 20.06 10.03 -2.02
N GLY A 98 20.89 10.92 -1.55
CA GLY A 98 20.53 12.31 -1.48
C GLY A 98 21.72 13.25 -1.58
N THR A 99 21.38 14.52 -1.77
CA THR A 99 22.33 15.63 -1.81
C THR A 99 21.86 16.76 -0.92
N VAL A 100 22.81 17.43 -0.33
CA VAL A 100 22.62 18.68 0.43
C VAL A 100 23.46 19.75 -0.23
N ILE A 101 22.84 20.86 -0.58
CA ILE A 101 23.47 22.00 -1.25
C ILE A 101 23.31 23.24 -0.39
N THR A 102 24.43 23.86 0.01
CA THR A 102 24.49 25.16 0.69
C THR A 102 25.26 26.12 -0.17
N PRO A 103 24.59 26.92 -1.03
CA PRO A 103 25.28 27.82 -1.95
C PRO A 103 26.01 28.93 -1.19
N GLY A 104 27.29 29.16 -1.49
CA GLY A 104 28.06 30.19 -0.81
C GLY A 104 27.67 31.61 -1.18
N PHE A 105 26.94 31.80 -2.29
CA PHE A 105 26.47 33.10 -2.78
C PHE A 105 25.06 33.47 -2.23
N VAL A 106 24.37 32.54 -1.57
CA VAL A 106 23.13 32.79 -0.81
C VAL A 106 23.33 32.24 0.60
N PRO A 107 23.73 33.12 1.56
CA PRO A 107 23.87 32.71 2.97
C PRO A 107 22.57 32.12 3.49
N ASN A 108 22.67 31.19 4.43
CA ASN A 108 21.54 30.59 5.15
C ASN A 108 20.54 29.79 4.29
N LEU A 109 20.84 29.56 3.00
CA LEU A 109 20.04 28.69 2.17
C LEU A 109 20.58 27.26 2.24
N THR A 110 19.68 26.30 2.55
CA THR A 110 19.95 24.87 2.46
C THR A 110 18.89 24.22 1.57
N LEU A 111 19.36 23.49 0.58
CA LEU A 111 18.51 22.70 -0.31
C LEU A 111 18.88 21.24 -0.15
N THR A 112 17.87 20.36 -0.07
CA THR A 112 18.11 18.91 -0.08
C THR A 112 17.24 18.23 -1.15
N ALA A 113 17.79 17.15 -1.69
CA ALA A 113 17.04 16.25 -2.57
C ALA A 113 17.39 14.82 -2.18
N ASP A 114 16.39 14.03 -1.83
CA ASP A 114 16.55 12.66 -1.40
C ASP A 114 15.63 11.75 -2.20
N TRP A 115 16.22 10.73 -2.80
CA TRP A 115 15.48 9.61 -3.37
C TRP A 115 15.47 8.45 -2.40
N VAL A 116 14.30 7.86 -2.18
CA VAL A 116 14.10 6.68 -1.34
C VAL A 116 13.44 5.56 -2.13
N ASP A 117 13.92 4.34 -1.95
CA ASP A 117 13.32 3.09 -2.48
C ASP A 117 13.18 2.11 -1.29
N ILE A 118 11.98 1.62 -1.07
CA ILE A 118 11.66 0.66 -0.01
C ILE A 118 10.89 -0.50 -0.63
N LYS A 119 11.36 -1.73 -0.39
CA LYS A 119 10.73 -2.96 -0.83
C LYS A 119 10.45 -3.85 0.37
N ILE A 120 9.17 -4.02 0.70
CA ILE A 120 8.73 -4.92 1.76
C ILE A 120 8.33 -6.25 1.11
N LYS A 121 8.83 -7.34 1.64
CA LYS A 121 8.51 -8.71 1.25
C LYS A 121 7.88 -9.45 2.41
N ASP A 122 7.09 -10.46 2.09
CA ASP A 122 6.37 -11.26 3.08
C ASP A 122 5.54 -10.37 4.03
N ALA A 123 4.94 -9.30 3.46
CA ALA A 123 4.14 -8.37 4.22
C ALA A 123 2.98 -9.10 4.91
N ILE A 124 2.80 -8.85 6.20
CA ILE A 124 1.68 -9.41 6.96
C ILE A 124 0.46 -8.58 6.64
N THR A 125 -0.47 -9.19 5.95
CA THR A 125 -1.73 -8.58 5.53
C THR A 125 -2.90 -9.42 5.98
N THR A 126 -4.10 -8.85 5.94
CA THR A 126 -5.34 -9.59 6.19
C THR A 126 -5.92 -10.02 4.86
N PHE A 127 -6.19 -11.32 4.75
CA PHE A 127 -6.96 -11.83 3.64
C PHE A 127 -8.45 -11.81 3.99
N ASP A 128 -9.20 -11.07 3.21
CA ASP A 128 -10.64 -11.23 3.11
C ASP A 128 -11.00 -12.33 2.11
N LEU A 129 -12.27 -12.58 1.94
CA LEU A 129 -12.74 -13.65 1.08
C LEU A 129 -12.43 -13.39 -0.40
N ASP A 130 -12.54 -12.14 -0.86
CA ASP A 130 -12.28 -11.78 -2.25
C ASP A 130 -10.79 -11.88 -2.60
N ALA A 131 -9.91 -11.52 -1.66
CA ALA A 131 -8.47 -11.71 -1.80
C ALA A 131 -8.08 -13.21 -1.88
N ILE A 132 -8.68 -14.07 -1.05
CA ILE A 132 -8.46 -15.51 -1.14
C ILE A 132 -8.97 -16.04 -2.49
N PHE A 133 -10.15 -15.63 -2.91
CA PHE A 133 -10.73 -16.05 -4.18
C PHE A 133 -9.87 -15.65 -5.38
N SER A 134 -9.44 -14.39 -5.45
CA SER A 134 -8.59 -13.91 -6.54
C SER A 134 -7.23 -14.61 -6.55
N THR A 135 -6.61 -14.78 -5.38
CA THR A 135 -5.34 -15.51 -5.26
C THR A 135 -5.45 -16.95 -5.76
N CYS A 136 -6.57 -17.62 -5.49
CA CYS A 136 -6.75 -19.00 -5.89
C CYS A 136 -7.17 -19.19 -7.35
N TYR A 137 -8.02 -18.30 -7.85
CA TYR A 137 -8.63 -18.54 -9.16
C TYR A 137 -8.06 -17.68 -10.29
N ASP A 138 -7.44 -16.53 -9.99
CA ASP A 138 -6.83 -15.66 -11.02
C ASP A 138 -5.31 -15.93 -11.19
N ALA A 139 -4.71 -16.73 -10.30
CA ALA A 139 -3.29 -17.08 -10.37
C ALA A 139 -3.06 -18.22 -11.37
N PRO A 140 -2.03 -18.12 -12.25
CA PRO A 140 -1.62 -19.19 -13.13
C PRO A 140 -1.16 -20.45 -12.37
N ASN A 141 -0.56 -20.24 -11.20
CA ASN A 141 -0.14 -21.30 -10.28
C ASN A 141 -0.70 -20.97 -8.89
N PRO A 142 -1.92 -21.43 -8.58
CA PRO A 142 -2.55 -21.14 -7.31
C PRO A 142 -1.69 -21.60 -6.12
N ASP A 143 -1.50 -20.73 -5.14
CA ASP A 143 -0.85 -21.12 -3.90
C ASP A 143 -1.78 -22.03 -3.09
N SER A 144 -1.35 -23.27 -2.92
CA SER A 144 -2.13 -24.29 -2.20
C SER A 144 -2.39 -23.89 -0.74
N LEU A 145 -1.48 -23.15 -0.09
CA LEU A 145 -1.66 -22.70 1.29
C LEU A 145 -2.81 -21.72 1.41
N ILE A 146 -2.95 -20.82 0.45
CA ILE A 146 -4.04 -19.84 0.41
C ILE A 146 -5.34 -20.52 -0.03
N CYS A 147 -5.29 -21.37 -1.05
CA CYS A 147 -6.47 -22.04 -1.59
C CYS A 147 -7.08 -23.04 -0.60
N ASN A 148 -6.29 -23.70 0.21
CA ASN A 148 -6.76 -24.58 1.27
C ASN A 148 -7.51 -23.85 2.41
N ARG A 149 -7.49 -22.51 2.41
CA ARG A 149 -8.29 -21.70 3.32
C ARG A 149 -9.78 -21.67 2.95
N ILE A 150 -10.15 -22.12 1.75
CA ILE A 150 -11.55 -22.25 1.31
C ILE A 150 -11.96 -23.70 1.34
N THR A 151 -13.03 -24.01 2.03
CA THR A 151 -13.64 -25.35 2.01
C THR A 151 -14.94 -25.30 1.22
N ARG A 152 -15.04 -26.17 0.21
CA ARG A 152 -16.27 -26.36 -0.59
C ARG A 152 -16.87 -27.72 -0.32
N ASP A 153 -18.20 -27.79 -0.42
CA ASP A 153 -18.92 -29.04 -0.37
C ASP A 153 -18.94 -29.77 -1.74
N ALA A 154 -19.58 -30.94 -1.78
CA ALA A 154 -19.69 -31.72 -3.00
C ALA A 154 -20.48 -31.03 -4.14
N THR A 155 -21.23 -29.99 -3.84
CA THR A 155 -21.96 -29.19 -4.82
C THR A 155 -21.19 -27.93 -5.25
N GLY A 156 -19.94 -27.77 -4.77
CA GLY A 156 -19.08 -26.63 -5.05
C GLY A 156 -19.36 -25.39 -4.21
N GLN A 157 -20.35 -25.42 -3.31
CA GLN A 157 -20.66 -24.28 -2.46
C GLN A 157 -19.58 -24.09 -1.39
N VAL A 158 -19.22 -22.85 -1.15
CA VAL A 158 -18.33 -22.49 -0.04
C VAL A 158 -19.07 -22.71 1.26
N VAL A 159 -18.55 -23.58 2.11
CA VAL A 159 -19.13 -23.93 3.43
C VAL A 159 -18.32 -23.37 4.58
N ASP A 160 -17.03 -23.12 4.37
CA ASP A 160 -16.14 -22.45 5.33
C ASP A 160 -15.04 -21.70 4.58
N ALA A 161 -14.52 -20.65 5.19
CA ALA A 161 -13.30 -19.98 4.78
C ALA A 161 -12.52 -19.48 6.00
N GLN A 162 -11.20 -19.60 5.95
CA GLN A 162 -10.31 -19.12 7.01
C GLN A 162 -9.73 -17.78 6.60
N LEU A 163 -10.33 -16.72 7.09
CA LEU A 163 -9.85 -15.35 6.94
C LEU A 163 -8.80 -15.02 7.99
N GLY A 164 -8.14 -13.89 7.85
CA GLY A 164 -7.18 -13.39 8.83
C GLY A 164 -5.80 -13.14 8.23
N TYR A 165 -4.80 -13.16 9.08
CA TYR A 165 -3.45 -12.74 8.72
C TYR A 165 -2.69 -13.80 7.93
N VAL A 166 -1.86 -13.33 6.99
CA VAL A 166 -0.94 -14.16 6.18
C VAL A 166 0.31 -13.36 5.83
N ASN A 167 1.43 -14.06 5.60
CA ASN A 167 2.60 -13.49 4.91
C ASN A 167 2.44 -13.75 3.41
N ALA A 168 1.92 -12.80 2.67
CA ALA A 168 1.70 -13.03 1.25
C ALA A 168 2.18 -11.86 0.40
N GLY A 169 1.94 -10.64 0.84
CA GLY A 169 2.09 -9.48 0.01
C GLY A 169 3.51 -8.95 -0.16
N PHE A 170 3.62 -8.00 -1.07
CA PHE A 170 4.74 -7.08 -1.10
C PHE A 170 4.22 -5.63 -1.16
N THR A 171 5.08 -4.72 -0.74
CA THR A 171 4.86 -3.28 -0.93
C THR A 171 6.12 -2.67 -1.51
N ASN A 172 5.97 -1.93 -2.62
CA ASN A 172 7.03 -1.14 -3.22
C ASN A 172 6.71 0.34 -3.04
N PHE A 173 7.65 1.08 -2.48
CA PHE A 173 7.54 2.52 -2.32
C PHE A 173 8.79 3.22 -2.87
N GLU A 174 8.58 4.18 -3.78
CA GLU A 174 9.64 5.02 -4.31
C GLU A 174 9.19 6.48 -4.27
N ALA A 175 10.03 7.35 -3.75
CA ALA A 175 9.72 8.77 -3.66
C ALA A 175 10.97 9.65 -3.77
N LEU A 176 10.77 10.85 -4.33
CA LEU A 176 11.70 11.97 -4.27
C LEU A 176 11.18 13.00 -3.29
N THR A 177 12.01 13.39 -2.32
CA THR A 177 11.71 14.49 -1.41
C THR A 177 12.69 15.63 -1.65
N LEU A 178 12.15 16.81 -1.89
CA LEU A 178 12.89 18.06 -2.02
C LEU A 178 12.57 18.93 -0.80
N THR A 179 13.61 19.45 -0.12
CA THR A 179 13.41 20.44 0.93
C THR A 179 14.26 21.68 0.66
N GLY A 180 13.73 22.81 1.07
CA GLY A 180 14.43 24.10 1.01
C GLY A 180 14.18 24.86 2.30
N ASP A 181 15.25 25.26 2.96
CA ASP A 181 15.22 26.07 4.18
C ASP A 181 16.04 27.31 3.92
N TYR A 182 15.44 28.46 4.14
CA TYR A 182 16.09 29.75 3.99
C TYR A 182 15.67 30.70 5.08
N PHE A 183 16.61 31.44 5.62
CA PHE A 183 16.30 32.51 6.55
C PHE A 183 17.21 33.72 6.30
N PHE A 184 16.66 34.88 6.59
CA PHE A 184 17.37 36.17 6.47
C PHE A 184 16.77 37.18 7.43
N ASP A 185 17.59 38.11 7.84
CA ASP A 185 17.13 39.25 8.63
C ASP A 185 16.61 40.35 7.70
N LEU A 186 15.52 41.03 8.10
CA LEU A 186 14.89 42.04 7.27
C LEU A 186 15.84 43.23 6.98
N GLU A 187 16.78 43.49 7.89
CA GLU A 187 17.86 44.46 7.71
C GLU A 187 18.76 44.13 6.51
N ASP A 188 19.06 42.87 6.28
CA ASP A 188 19.92 42.40 5.17
C ASP A 188 19.35 42.68 3.78
N VAL A 189 18.01 42.86 3.72
CA VAL A 189 17.29 43.17 2.47
C VAL A 189 16.81 44.64 2.41
N GLY A 190 17.31 45.49 3.30
CA GLY A 190 17.04 46.94 3.31
C GLY A 190 15.73 47.34 4.00
N VAL A 191 15.13 46.48 4.79
CA VAL A 191 13.91 46.80 5.60
C VAL A 191 14.33 47.04 7.02
N GLU A 192 14.93 48.21 7.28
CA GLU A 192 15.42 48.60 8.62
C GLU A 192 14.31 48.99 9.61
N ALA A 193 13.15 49.37 9.11
CA ALA A 193 12.03 49.88 9.95
C ALA A 193 11.34 48.77 10.77
N ILE A 194 11.53 47.52 10.41
CA ILE A 194 10.88 46.36 11.04
C ILE A 194 11.98 45.35 11.36
N PRO A 195 12.49 45.31 12.60
CA PRO A 195 13.48 44.31 12.97
C PRO A 195 12.86 42.90 12.99
N GLY A 196 13.62 41.89 12.58
CA GLY A 196 13.19 40.50 12.68
C GLY A 196 13.70 39.64 11.56
N THR A 197 13.54 38.36 11.76
CA THR A 197 14.01 37.30 10.85
C THR A 197 12.83 36.69 10.11
N ILE A 198 12.96 36.55 8.80
CA ILE A 198 12.05 35.74 7.97
C ILE A 198 12.64 34.33 7.81
N ARG A 199 11.78 33.32 8.02
CA ARG A 199 12.11 31.91 7.79
C ARG A 199 11.17 31.34 6.73
N LEU A 200 11.76 30.77 5.69
CA LEU A 200 11.05 30.11 4.62
C LEU A 200 11.41 28.62 4.62
N ASN A 201 10.40 27.78 4.74
CA ASN A 201 10.56 26.34 4.63
C ASN A 201 9.67 25.81 3.52
N ALA A 202 10.23 25.00 2.67
CA ALA A 202 9.51 24.30 1.62
C ALA A 202 9.86 22.82 1.66
N MET A 203 8.86 21.98 1.57
CA MET A 203 9.01 20.53 1.41
C MET A 203 8.08 20.08 0.31
N VAL A 204 8.61 19.37 -0.67
CA VAL A 204 7.84 18.77 -1.76
C VAL A 204 8.21 17.32 -1.88
N GLN A 205 7.22 16.44 -1.87
CA GLN A 205 7.39 15.02 -2.12
C GLN A 205 6.70 14.63 -3.42
N TYR A 206 7.42 13.90 -4.25
CA TYR A 206 6.88 13.21 -5.41
C TYR A 206 6.93 11.70 -5.17
N THR A 207 5.78 11.05 -5.11
CA THR A 207 5.67 9.60 -5.01
C THR A 207 5.69 9.01 -6.42
N ASN A 208 6.82 8.39 -6.77
CA ASN A 208 6.99 7.71 -8.05
C ASN A 208 6.23 6.40 -8.09
N LYS A 209 6.33 5.62 -7.01
CA LYS A 209 5.71 4.31 -6.88
C LYS A 209 5.13 4.12 -5.49
N LEU A 210 3.93 3.62 -5.43
CA LEU A 210 3.32 3.02 -4.25
C LEU A 210 2.41 1.91 -4.76
N GLU A 211 2.91 0.70 -4.66
CA GLU A 211 2.27 -0.49 -5.18
C GLU A 211 2.20 -1.54 -4.09
N THR A 212 1.07 -2.19 -3.97
CA THR A 212 0.88 -3.33 -3.08
C THR A 212 0.33 -4.51 -3.85
N SER A 213 0.71 -5.70 -3.45
CA SER A 213 0.09 -6.94 -3.89
C SER A 213 -0.18 -7.77 -2.65
N VAL A 214 -1.39 -8.24 -2.50
CA VAL A 214 -1.80 -9.06 -1.35
C VAL A 214 -1.33 -10.50 -1.52
N SER A 215 -1.41 -11.02 -2.74
CA SER A 215 -0.96 -12.38 -3.05
C SER A 215 0.56 -12.53 -3.19
N GLY A 216 1.29 -11.42 -3.38
CA GLY A 216 2.70 -11.45 -3.73
C GLY A 216 3.01 -11.89 -5.16
N LEU A 217 2.01 -12.20 -5.98
CA LEU A 217 2.16 -12.75 -7.32
C LEU A 217 2.06 -11.71 -8.44
N GLY A 218 1.73 -10.48 -8.10
CA GLY A 218 1.75 -9.32 -9.00
C GLY A 218 0.57 -9.18 -9.97
N TYR A 219 -0.33 -10.17 -10.06
CA TYR A 219 -1.56 -10.04 -10.86
C TYR A 219 -2.67 -9.28 -10.12
N ASP A 220 -2.56 -9.15 -8.80
CA ASP A 220 -3.40 -8.35 -7.91
C ASP A 220 -2.70 -7.04 -7.52
N LEU A 221 -1.91 -6.48 -8.44
CA LEU A 221 -1.16 -5.26 -8.19
C LEU A 221 -2.12 -4.09 -8.04
N ASP A 222 -2.13 -3.51 -6.85
CA ASP A 222 -2.84 -2.29 -6.52
C ASP A 222 -1.88 -1.11 -6.57
N VAL A 223 -2.09 -0.22 -7.53
CA VAL A 223 -1.28 0.98 -7.77
C VAL A 223 -1.92 2.16 -7.09
N GLN A 224 -1.41 2.55 -5.94
CA GLN A 224 -2.01 3.56 -5.07
C GLN A 224 -1.47 4.99 -5.27
N ASN A 225 -0.33 5.15 -5.97
CA ASN A 225 0.25 6.48 -6.18
C ASN A 225 -0.55 7.29 -7.20
N GLY A 226 -1.19 8.33 -6.74
CA GLY A 226 -2.12 9.17 -7.50
C GLY A 226 -3.57 9.00 -7.09
N GLU A 227 -3.84 8.16 -6.12
CA GLU A 227 -5.14 8.05 -5.50
C GLU A 227 -5.40 9.16 -4.47
N TYR A 228 -6.67 9.35 -4.09
CA TYR A 228 -7.11 10.42 -3.19
C TYR A 228 -6.33 10.44 -1.86
N THR A 229 -6.02 9.27 -1.29
CA THR A 229 -5.24 9.13 -0.07
C THR A 229 -3.73 9.29 -0.29
N ASN A 230 -3.26 9.04 -1.51
CA ASN A 230 -1.86 8.99 -1.90
C ASN A 230 -1.58 9.83 -3.15
N PRO A 231 -1.85 11.15 -3.15
CA PRO A 231 -1.57 12.01 -4.30
C PRO A 231 -0.09 11.96 -4.66
N LYS A 232 0.21 12.02 -5.98
CA LYS A 232 1.58 11.95 -6.49
C LYS A 232 2.47 13.06 -5.95
N TRP A 233 1.90 14.26 -5.79
CA TRP A 233 2.61 15.42 -5.27
C TRP A 233 2.00 15.88 -3.95
N LYS A 234 2.83 16.00 -2.94
CA LYS A 234 2.48 16.60 -1.65
C LYS A 234 3.48 17.71 -1.37
N GLY A 235 3.00 18.88 -0.97
CA GLY A 235 3.86 20.00 -0.64
C GLY A 235 3.44 20.66 0.66
N ARG A 236 4.43 21.17 1.37
CA ARG A 236 4.24 22.04 2.54
C ARG A 236 5.14 23.24 2.40
N PHE A 237 4.57 24.42 2.54
CA PHE A 237 5.30 25.68 2.50
C PHE A 237 4.97 26.46 3.78
N SER A 238 5.99 26.97 4.43
CA SER A 238 5.84 27.78 5.63
C SER A 238 6.63 29.07 5.51
N VAL A 239 6.03 30.16 5.95
CA VAL A 239 6.67 31.46 6.10
C VAL A 239 6.52 31.85 7.55
N GLY A 240 7.63 32.07 8.23
CA GLY A 240 7.71 32.53 9.60
C GLY A 240 8.31 33.93 9.66
N TYR A 241 7.79 34.77 10.56
CA TYR A 241 8.38 36.03 10.99
C TYR A 241 8.58 36.00 12.49
N ASP A 242 9.76 36.37 12.93
CA ASP A 242 10.10 36.42 14.36
C ASP A 242 10.95 37.66 14.66
N ASN A 243 10.54 38.47 15.68
CA ASN A 243 11.34 39.60 16.17
C ASN A 243 11.63 39.51 17.68
N GLY A 244 11.40 38.36 18.31
CA GLY A 244 11.59 38.11 19.73
C GLY A 244 10.30 38.38 20.55
N ASP A 245 9.56 39.47 20.28
CA ASP A 245 8.31 39.80 20.98
C ASP A 245 7.08 39.20 20.25
N LEU A 246 7.17 39.05 18.94
CA LEU A 246 6.10 38.53 18.07
C LEU A 246 6.63 37.45 17.16
N SER A 247 5.99 36.31 17.16
CA SER A 247 6.23 35.21 16.20
C SER A 247 4.96 34.90 15.45
N LEU A 248 5.04 34.95 14.11
CA LEU A 248 3.95 34.63 13.21
C LEU A 248 4.40 33.54 12.27
N VAL A 249 3.59 32.50 12.09
CA VAL A 249 3.87 31.43 11.11
C VAL A 249 2.62 31.18 10.28
N TRP A 250 2.80 31.25 8.97
CA TRP A 250 1.79 30.83 8.01
C TRP A 250 2.26 29.56 7.30
N THR A 251 1.39 28.54 7.24
CA THR A 251 1.69 27.28 6.60
C THR A 251 0.58 26.91 5.63
N THR A 252 0.96 26.52 4.43
CA THR A 252 0.05 25.95 3.43
C THR A 252 0.48 24.56 3.04
N ASN A 253 -0.51 23.69 2.78
CA ASN A 253 -0.27 22.36 2.26
C ASN A 253 -0.87 22.25 0.86
N TYR A 254 -0.14 21.65 -0.03
CA TYR A 254 -0.54 21.37 -1.40
C TYR A 254 -0.67 19.85 -1.61
N LEU A 255 -1.74 19.44 -2.22
CA LEU A 255 -1.97 18.08 -2.71
C LEU A 255 -2.32 18.16 -4.20
N SER A 256 -1.70 17.32 -5.02
CA SER A 256 -2.06 17.25 -6.43
C SER A 256 -3.45 16.66 -6.63
N ILE A 257 -3.98 16.81 -7.83
CA ILE A 257 -5.18 16.10 -8.27
C ILE A 257 -4.95 14.59 -8.10
N ALA A 258 -5.97 13.92 -7.59
CA ALA A 258 -5.98 12.49 -7.33
C ALA A 258 -7.31 11.89 -7.80
N VAL A 259 -7.30 10.60 -8.09
CA VAL A 259 -8.47 9.82 -8.51
C VAL A 259 -8.84 8.78 -7.44
N ASN A 260 -10.03 8.21 -7.52
CA ASN A 260 -10.44 7.19 -6.53
C ASN A 260 -9.75 5.85 -6.75
N ASN A 261 -9.38 5.54 -8.00
CA ASN A 261 -8.67 4.32 -8.37
C ASN A 261 -7.82 4.61 -9.60
N VAL A 262 -6.58 4.15 -9.60
CA VAL A 262 -5.60 4.35 -10.68
C VAL A 262 -5.58 3.15 -11.64
N THR A 263 -6.14 1.99 -11.23
CA THR A 263 -6.20 0.76 -12.03
C THR A 263 -7.58 0.54 -12.64
#